data_c24cdc5eea591ca1222c7c774f887c5c
#
_entry.id   c24cdc5eea591ca1222c7c774f887c5c
#
_cell.length_a   1.000
_cell.length_b   1.000
_cell.length_c   1.000
_cell.angle_alpha   90.00
_cell.angle_beta   90.00
_cell.angle_gamma   90.00
#
_symmetry.space_group_name_H-M   'P 1'
#
loop_
_entity.id
_entity.type
_entity.pdbx_description
1 polymer ?
#
loop_
_entity_poly.entity_id
_entity_poly.type
_entity_poly.pdbx_seq_one_letter_code
_entity_poly.pdbx_strand_id
1 'polypeptide(L)'
;MLLACLSALLAACSSGRSNTTSDWERDNAGKLAKENEEVQPALPALPRRENLIGFFVSSASDFRFFIDRASIEVKDKIVRYTLVARSSNGAENITYEGINCAAGEYRVYAFGRSDATWQSRPGPWREISPRSVQRWHNALQREFFCPNRVAVSEAADAVRALELGGHPWVKPDSTGGSGSR
;
A
#
# COMPACT_ATOMS: atom_id res chain seq x y z
N MET A 1 48.59 46.25 -37.59
CA MET A 1 48.58 45.20 -36.51
C MET A 1 47.14 44.67 -36.44
N LEU A 2 46.94 43.53 -37.08
CA LEU A 2 45.66 42.82 -37.11
C LEU A 2 45.62 41.82 -35.91
N LEU A 3 44.67 41.97 -35.01
CA LEU A 3 44.32 40.95 -34.02
C LEU A 3 43.15 40.16 -34.55
N ALA A 4 43.41 38.89 -34.87
CA ALA A 4 42.38 37.94 -35.24
C ALA A 4 41.77 37.31 -33.97
N CYS A 5 40.47 37.56 -33.72
CA CYS A 5 39.70 36.87 -32.68
C CYS A 5 39.27 35.50 -33.22
N LEU A 6 39.80 34.47 -32.58
CA LEU A 6 39.46 33.06 -32.85
C LEU A 6 38.27 32.68 -31.94
N SER A 7 37.08 32.65 -32.49
CA SER A 7 35.87 32.24 -31.78
C SER A 7 35.75 30.72 -31.78
N ALA A 8 35.98 30.08 -30.63
CA ALA A 8 35.77 28.64 -30.46
C ALA A 8 34.27 28.35 -30.26
N LEU A 9 33.67 27.64 -31.21
CA LEU A 9 32.33 27.08 -31.16
C LEU A 9 32.34 25.84 -30.28
N LEU A 10 31.84 25.96 -29.05
CA LEU A 10 31.52 24.83 -28.19
C LEU A 10 30.21 24.19 -28.66
N ALA A 11 30.29 23.11 -29.41
CA ALA A 11 29.14 22.27 -29.70
C ALA A 11 28.74 21.50 -28.45
N ALA A 12 27.70 21.94 -27.76
CA ALA A 12 27.06 21.21 -26.69
C ALA A 12 26.27 20.03 -27.28
N CYS A 13 26.79 18.81 -27.17
CA CYS A 13 26.00 17.60 -27.40
C CYS A 13 24.94 17.47 -26.31
N SER A 14 23.75 17.97 -26.58
CA SER A 14 22.55 17.65 -25.83
C SER A 14 22.17 16.20 -26.15
N SER A 15 22.53 15.26 -25.26
CA SER A 15 22.00 13.90 -25.31
C SER A 15 20.54 13.95 -24.85
N GLY A 16 19.66 14.17 -25.83
CA GLY A 16 18.23 14.04 -25.65
C GLY A 16 17.90 12.61 -25.21
N ARG A 17 17.51 12.45 -23.97
CA ARG A 17 16.83 11.24 -23.51
C ARG A 17 15.52 11.17 -24.28
N SER A 18 15.51 10.38 -25.36
CA SER A 18 14.28 10.06 -26.07
C SER A 18 13.42 9.18 -25.15
N ASN A 19 12.46 9.81 -24.47
CA ASN A 19 11.37 9.12 -23.81
C ASN A 19 10.45 8.60 -24.92
N THR A 20 10.84 7.52 -25.57
CA THR A 20 10.02 6.84 -26.57
C THR A 20 8.95 6.03 -25.84
N THR A 21 7.91 6.71 -25.37
CA THR A 21 6.62 6.05 -25.16
C THR A 21 6.21 5.47 -26.50
N SER A 22 5.94 4.17 -26.56
CA SER A 22 5.53 3.52 -27.82
C SER A 22 4.25 4.20 -28.34
N ASP A 23 4.07 4.26 -29.66
CA ASP A 23 2.86 4.82 -30.26
C ASP A 23 1.61 4.15 -29.70
N TRP A 24 1.70 2.83 -29.43
CA TRP A 24 0.64 2.07 -28.75
C TRP A 24 0.28 2.61 -27.36
N GLU A 25 1.27 2.97 -26.53
CA GLU A 25 1.03 3.55 -25.19
C GLU A 25 0.36 4.93 -25.27
N ARG A 26 0.74 5.74 -26.26
CA ARG A 26 0.12 7.04 -26.52
C ARG A 26 -1.32 6.91 -26.97
N ASP A 27 -1.60 6.00 -27.92
CA ASP A 27 -2.92 5.79 -28.49
C ASP A 27 -3.88 5.10 -27.49
N ASN A 28 -3.35 4.36 -26.53
CA ASN A 28 -4.12 3.66 -25.50
C ASN A 28 -4.06 4.30 -24.11
N ALA A 29 -3.33 5.41 -23.94
CA ALA A 29 -3.18 6.09 -22.65
C ALA A 29 -4.54 6.41 -21.99
N GLY A 30 -5.54 6.84 -22.76
CA GLY A 30 -6.88 7.10 -22.29
C GLY A 30 -7.66 5.84 -21.90
N LYS A 31 -7.39 4.69 -22.54
CA LYS A 31 -7.99 3.39 -22.18
C LYS A 31 -7.33 2.83 -20.94
N LEU A 32 -6.00 2.87 -20.86
CA LEU A 32 -5.23 2.41 -19.71
C LEU A 32 -5.54 3.25 -18.46
N ALA A 33 -5.74 4.57 -18.63
CA ALA A 33 -6.17 5.43 -17.54
C ALA A 33 -7.55 5.07 -17.02
N LYS A 34 -8.52 4.73 -17.90
CA LYS A 34 -9.86 4.29 -17.52
C LYS A 34 -9.90 2.88 -16.92
N GLU A 35 -9.09 1.95 -17.43
CA GLU A 35 -8.95 0.60 -16.86
C GLU A 35 -8.33 0.61 -15.47
N ASN A 36 -7.46 1.58 -15.17
CA ASN A 36 -6.83 1.77 -13.87
C ASN A 36 -7.62 2.72 -12.94
N GLU A 37 -8.73 3.29 -13.40
CA GLU A 37 -9.58 4.17 -12.59
C GLU A 37 -10.49 3.30 -11.70
N GLU A 38 -9.96 2.94 -10.55
CA GLU A 38 -10.75 2.27 -9.52
C GLU A 38 -11.92 3.16 -9.10
N VAL A 39 -13.13 2.65 -9.21
CA VAL A 39 -14.31 3.31 -8.65
C VAL A 39 -14.09 3.50 -7.14
N GLN A 40 -14.27 4.73 -6.67
CA GLN A 40 -14.10 5.06 -5.25
C GLN A 40 -14.98 4.13 -4.40
N PRO A 41 -14.39 3.34 -3.48
CA PRO A 41 -15.17 2.46 -2.64
C PRO A 41 -16.04 3.26 -1.67
N ALA A 42 -17.18 2.70 -1.29
CA ALA A 42 -17.97 3.23 -0.19
C ALA A 42 -17.14 3.18 1.11
N LEU A 43 -17.19 4.26 1.89
CA LEU A 43 -16.48 4.29 3.16
C LEU A 43 -17.22 3.40 4.19
N PRO A 44 -16.52 2.51 4.91
CA PRO A 44 -17.13 1.68 5.93
C PRO A 44 -17.53 2.51 7.16
N ALA A 45 -18.25 1.90 8.09
CA ALA A 45 -18.38 2.48 9.43
C ALA A 45 -17.00 2.63 10.08
N LEU A 46 -16.85 3.61 10.98
CA LEU A 46 -15.61 3.72 11.75
C LEU A 46 -15.39 2.49 12.64
N PRO A 47 -14.11 2.12 12.89
CA PRO A 47 -13.78 0.89 13.58
C PRO A 47 -14.29 0.89 15.02
N ARG A 48 -14.76 -0.26 15.48
CA ARG A 48 -15.14 -0.50 16.87
C ARG A 48 -14.11 -1.39 17.55
N ARG A 49 -13.86 -1.18 18.82
CA ARG A 49 -12.83 -1.92 19.58
C ARG A 49 -13.01 -3.44 19.51
N GLU A 50 -14.24 -3.91 19.59
CA GLU A 50 -14.60 -5.34 19.54
C GLU A 50 -14.27 -6.00 18.20
N ASN A 51 -14.12 -5.22 17.14
CA ASN A 51 -13.80 -5.71 15.80
C ASN A 51 -12.29 -5.69 15.47
N LEU A 52 -11.47 -5.13 16.36
CA LEU A 52 -10.05 -4.95 16.09
C LEU A 52 -9.27 -6.25 16.28
N ILE A 53 -8.59 -6.70 15.23
CA ILE A 53 -7.65 -7.81 15.27
C ILE A 53 -6.24 -7.24 15.18
N GLY A 54 -5.42 -7.48 16.22
CA GLY A 54 -4.02 -7.07 16.23
C GLY A 54 -3.17 -7.94 15.32
N PHE A 55 -2.16 -7.36 14.68
CA PHE A 55 -1.17 -8.11 13.93
C PHE A 55 0.24 -7.55 14.18
N PHE A 56 1.23 -8.42 14.03
CA PHE A 56 2.62 -8.08 14.26
C PHE A 56 3.23 -7.46 13.00
N VAL A 57 4.01 -6.40 13.15
CA VAL A 57 4.75 -5.75 12.06
C VAL A 57 6.25 -5.80 12.31
N SER A 58 6.67 -5.39 13.50
CA SER A 58 8.09 -5.32 13.90
C SER A 58 8.22 -5.06 15.39
N SER A 59 9.22 -5.65 16.02
CA SER A 59 9.58 -5.36 17.42
C SER A 59 10.18 -3.95 17.61
N ALA A 60 10.65 -3.32 16.54
CA ALA A 60 11.20 -1.97 16.54
C ALA A 60 10.15 -0.87 16.34
N SER A 61 8.87 -1.21 16.30
CA SER A 61 7.79 -0.24 16.12
C SER A 61 7.23 0.21 17.47
N ASP A 62 7.11 1.53 17.65
CA ASP A 62 6.40 2.14 18.80
C ASP A 62 4.88 2.09 18.64
N PHE A 63 4.39 1.59 17.50
CA PHE A 63 2.98 1.45 17.19
C PHE A 63 2.54 -0.01 17.27
N ARG A 64 1.31 -0.22 17.77
CA ARG A 64 0.54 -1.45 17.60
C ARG A 64 -0.46 -1.27 16.47
N PHE A 65 -0.58 -2.29 15.64
CA PHE A 65 -1.40 -2.25 14.44
C PHE A 65 -2.57 -3.19 14.57
N PHE A 66 -3.74 -2.72 14.13
CA PHE A 66 -5.00 -3.47 14.16
C PHE A 66 -5.74 -3.29 12.85
N ILE A 67 -6.46 -4.33 12.44
CA ILE A 67 -7.42 -4.29 11.33
C ILE A 67 -8.82 -4.44 11.91
N ASP A 68 -9.74 -3.58 11.47
CA ASP A 68 -11.18 -3.76 11.75
C ASP A 68 -11.75 -4.84 10.83
N ARG A 69 -12.08 -6.01 11.41
CA ARG A 69 -12.64 -7.16 10.65
C ARG A 69 -13.91 -6.83 9.89
N ALA A 70 -14.73 -5.90 10.42
CA ALA A 70 -16.00 -5.53 9.81
C ALA A 70 -15.84 -4.68 8.54
N SER A 71 -14.66 -4.08 8.34
CA SER A 71 -14.35 -3.22 7.19
C SER A 71 -13.67 -3.95 6.04
N ILE A 72 -13.33 -5.24 6.21
CA ILE A 72 -12.59 -5.98 5.17
C ILE A 72 -13.51 -6.26 3.99
N GLU A 73 -13.08 -5.84 2.81
CA GLU A 73 -13.72 -6.13 1.52
C GLU A 73 -12.67 -6.71 0.57
N VAL A 74 -13.04 -7.76 -0.15
CA VAL A 74 -12.21 -8.33 -1.23
C VAL A 74 -12.97 -8.19 -2.54
N LYS A 75 -12.46 -7.36 -3.44
CA LYS A 75 -13.07 -7.09 -4.74
C LYS A 75 -12.02 -6.65 -5.75
N ASP A 76 -12.14 -7.09 -6.98
CA ASP A 76 -11.27 -6.69 -8.09
C ASP A 76 -9.77 -6.94 -7.82
N LYS A 77 -9.43 -8.02 -7.09
CA LYS A 77 -8.07 -8.37 -6.65
C LYS A 77 -7.46 -7.39 -5.64
N ILE A 78 -8.29 -6.53 -5.08
CA ILE A 78 -7.93 -5.56 -4.05
C ILE A 78 -8.54 -6.01 -2.73
N VAL A 79 -7.73 -6.01 -1.68
CA VAL A 79 -8.19 -6.20 -0.30
C VAL A 79 -8.26 -4.81 0.34
N ARG A 80 -9.47 -4.35 0.68
CA ARG A 80 -9.71 -3.07 1.37
C ARG A 80 -9.96 -3.32 2.84
N TYR A 81 -9.51 -2.43 3.69
CA TYR A 81 -9.58 -2.58 5.14
C TYR A 81 -9.42 -1.25 5.87
N THR A 82 -9.92 -1.18 7.09
CA THR A 82 -9.60 -0.09 8.03
C THR A 82 -8.43 -0.51 8.91
N LEU A 83 -7.36 0.28 8.87
CA LEU A 83 -6.20 0.16 9.75
C LEU A 83 -6.34 1.12 10.93
N VAL A 84 -6.00 0.64 12.12
CA VAL A 84 -5.81 1.46 13.33
C VAL A 84 -4.35 1.28 13.79
N ALA A 85 -3.56 2.34 13.72
CA ALA A 85 -2.22 2.39 14.26
C ALA A 85 -2.25 3.15 15.58
N ARG A 86 -2.00 2.45 16.70
CA ARG A 86 -2.03 2.99 18.05
C ARG A 86 -0.63 3.14 18.60
N SER A 87 -0.26 4.37 18.97
CA SER A 87 1.02 4.66 19.61
C SER A 87 1.06 4.21 21.07
N SER A 88 2.24 4.19 21.67
CA SER A 88 2.46 3.83 23.07
C SER A 88 1.73 4.75 24.06
N ASN A 89 1.51 6.02 23.69
CA ASN A 89 0.76 7.00 24.49
C ASN A 89 -0.75 6.99 24.20
N GLY A 90 -1.23 6.03 23.39
CA GLY A 90 -2.66 5.84 23.14
C GLY A 90 -3.26 6.66 21.99
N ALA A 91 -2.49 7.50 21.31
CA ALA A 91 -2.97 8.19 20.11
C ALA A 91 -3.21 7.20 18.96
N GLU A 92 -4.33 7.35 18.25
CA GLU A 92 -4.74 6.48 17.16
C GLU A 92 -4.74 7.23 15.83
N ASN A 93 -4.12 6.61 14.82
CA ASN A 93 -4.27 6.98 13.43
C ASN A 93 -5.14 5.93 12.76
N ILE A 94 -6.26 6.37 12.19
CA ILE A 94 -7.24 5.50 11.52
C ILE A 94 -7.20 5.84 10.03
N THR A 95 -7.03 4.81 9.20
CA THR A 95 -7.03 4.96 7.74
C THR A 95 -7.88 3.87 7.09
N TYR A 96 -8.59 4.22 6.01
CA TYR A 96 -9.19 3.24 5.13
C TYR A 96 -8.30 3.08 3.90
N GLU A 97 -7.85 1.86 3.68
CA GLU A 97 -6.78 1.55 2.73
C GLU A 97 -7.16 0.35 1.84
N GLY A 98 -6.42 0.19 0.74
CA GLY A 98 -6.50 -1.00 -0.10
C GLY A 98 -5.12 -1.47 -0.53
N ILE A 99 -4.97 -2.79 -0.68
CA ILE A 99 -3.80 -3.45 -1.26
C ILE A 99 -4.20 -4.13 -2.55
N ASN A 100 -3.57 -3.74 -3.65
CA ASN A 100 -3.61 -4.46 -4.92
C ASN A 100 -2.53 -5.54 -4.90
N CYS A 101 -2.95 -6.78 -4.65
CA CYS A 101 -2.02 -7.90 -4.49
C CYS A 101 -1.20 -8.19 -5.75
N ALA A 102 -1.80 -8.08 -6.92
CA ALA A 102 -1.15 -8.36 -8.19
C ALA A 102 -0.08 -7.31 -8.54
N ALA A 103 -0.40 -6.03 -8.35
CA ALA A 103 0.52 -4.92 -8.61
C ALA A 103 1.58 -4.78 -7.51
N GLY A 104 1.28 -5.19 -6.28
CA GLY A 104 2.14 -4.95 -5.13
C GLY A 104 2.09 -3.51 -4.66
N GLU A 105 0.90 -2.91 -4.72
CA GLU A 105 0.68 -1.51 -4.40
C GLU A 105 -0.36 -1.35 -3.30
N TYR A 106 -0.31 -0.22 -2.60
CA TYR A 106 -1.34 0.20 -1.65
C TYR A 106 -1.88 1.58 -1.99
N ARG A 107 -3.08 1.87 -1.50
CA ARG A 107 -3.74 3.17 -1.63
C ARG A 107 -4.48 3.52 -0.35
N VAL A 108 -4.39 4.78 0.06
CA VAL A 108 -5.21 5.33 1.14
C VAL A 108 -6.41 6.05 0.53
N TYR A 109 -7.62 5.72 0.97
CA TYR A 109 -8.87 6.31 0.49
C TYR A 109 -9.37 7.41 1.42
N ALA A 110 -9.23 7.21 2.75
CA ALA A 110 -9.73 8.13 3.74
C ALA A 110 -8.95 8.05 5.06
N PHE A 111 -9.07 9.11 5.84
CA PHE A 111 -8.52 9.24 7.18
C PHE A 111 -9.67 9.40 8.19
N GLY A 112 -9.62 8.66 9.29
CA GLY A 112 -10.52 8.86 10.42
C GLY A 112 -10.18 10.13 11.19
N ARG A 113 -11.19 10.88 11.57
CA ARG A 113 -11.06 12.12 12.34
C ARG A 113 -11.47 11.91 13.78
N SER A 114 -11.03 12.83 14.66
CA SER A 114 -11.37 12.82 16.08
C SER A 114 -12.87 13.07 16.37
N ASP A 115 -13.59 13.68 15.41
CA ASP A 115 -15.04 13.90 15.48
C ASP A 115 -15.86 12.69 15.02
N ALA A 116 -15.22 11.53 14.92
CA ALA A 116 -15.83 10.29 14.47
C ALA A 116 -16.42 10.37 13.04
N THR A 117 -15.74 11.07 12.14
CA THR A 117 -16.06 11.13 10.71
C THR A 117 -14.89 10.70 9.85
N TRP A 118 -15.18 10.34 8.59
CA TRP A 118 -14.15 10.11 7.58
C TRP A 118 -13.82 11.41 6.84
N GLN A 119 -12.54 11.67 6.66
CA GLN A 119 -12.06 12.62 5.68
C GLN A 119 -11.63 11.85 4.43
N SER A 120 -12.48 11.86 3.41
CA SER A 120 -12.14 11.27 2.11
C SER A 120 -11.05 12.12 1.45
N ARG A 121 -9.91 11.49 1.20
CA ARG A 121 -8.78 12.09 0.50
C ARG A 121 -7.99 10.99 -0.21
N PRO A 122 -8.53 10.43 -1.31
CA PRO A 122 -7.89 9.33 -2.00
C PRO A 122 -6.53 9.77 -2.57
N GLY A 123 -5.50 9.04 -2.18
CA GLY A 123 -4.16 9.19 -2.71
C GLY A 123 -3.95 8.37 -3.99
N PRO A 124 -2.80 8.50 -4.66
CA PRO A 124 -2.41 7.59 -5.74
C PRO A 124 -2.06 6.20 -5.19
N TRP A 125 -2.08 5.19 -6.06
CA TRP A 125 -1.45 3.91 -5.78
C TRP A 125 0.05 4.09 -5.59
N ARG A 126 0.64 3.39 -4.62
CA ARG A 126 2.05 3.45 -4.27
C ARG A 126 2.60 2.06 -4.08
N GLU A 127 3.80 1.82 -4.58
CA GLU A 127 4.50 0.55 -4.43
C GLU A 127 4.73 0.20 -2.95
N ILE A 128 4.46 -1.05 -2.58
CA ILE A 128 4.77 -1.60 -1.27
C ILE A 128 6.24 -2.03 -1.28
N SER A 129 7.08 -1.25 -0.59
CA SER A 129 8.50 -1.52 -0.47
C SER A 129 8.84 -2.10 0.91
N PRO A 130 9.64 -3.18 0.98
CA PRO A 130 10.13 -3.71 2.25
C PRO A 130 11.05 -2.75 3.00
N ARG A 131 11.59 -1.74 2.31
CA ARG A 131 12.43 -0.68 2.88
C ARG A 131 11.63 0.53 3.36
N SER A 132 10.31 0.56 3.14
CA SER A 132 9.45 1.65 3.59
C SER A 132 9.41 1.73 5.11
N VAL A 133 9.30 2.95 5.65
CA VAL A 133 8.97 3.18 7.07
C VAL A 133 7.57 2.64 7.42
N GLN A 134 6.69 2.56 6.44
CA GLN A 134 5.33 1.99 6.54
C GLN A 134 5.35 0.47 6.34
N ARG A 135 6.04 -0.23 7.23
CA ARG A 135 6.26 -1.69 7.13
C ARG A 135 4.98 -2.52 7.22
N TRP A 136 3.89 -1.96 7.76
CA TRP A 136 2.63 -2.70 7.90
C TRP A 136 2.02 -3.10 6.55
N HIS A 137 2.17 -2.29 5.50
CA HIS A 137 1.72 -2.69 4.16
C HIS A 137 2.44 -3.93 3.64
N ASN A 138 3.76 -4.00 3.85
CA ASN A 138 4.54 -5.16 3.46
C ASN A 138 4.15 -6.41 4.27
N ALA A 139 3.93 -6.28 5.59
CA ALA A 139 3.45 -7.36 6.43
C ALA A 139 2.07 -7.85 5.96
N LEU A 140 1.11 -6.94 5.81
CA LEU A 140 -0.25 -7.27 5.36
C LEU A 140 -0.25 -7.95 4.00
N GLN A 141 0.53 -7.44 3.04
CA GLN A 141 0.63 -8.04 1.71
C GLN A 141 1.21 -9.44 1.77
N ARG A 142 2.37 -9.61 2.41
CA ARG A 142 3.12 -10.87 2.33
C ARG A 142 2.57 -11.96 3.23
N GLU A 143 2.12 -11.60 4.41
CA GLU A 143 1.84 -12.55 5.46
C GLU A 143 0.34 -12.84 5.65
N PHE A 144 -0.54 -11.91 5.23
CA PHE A 144 -1.96 -12.00 5.54
C PHE A 144 -2.87 -12.00 4.31
N PHE A 145 -2.78 -10.99 3.45
CA PHE A 145 -3.80 -10.69 2.44
C PHE A 145 -3.48 -11.18 1.04
N CYS A 146 -2.19 -11.34 0.70
CA CYS A 146 -1.76 -11.66 -0.65
C CYS A 146 -0.80 -12.86 -0.72
N PRO A 147 -1.23 -14.07 -0.24
CA PRO A 147 -0.40 -15.26 -0.38
C PRO A 147 0.00 -15.45 -1.84
N ASN A 148 1.31 -15.60 -2.11
CA ASN A 148 1.85 -15.73 -3.47
C ASN A 148 1.45 -14.60 -4.43
N ARG A 149 1.24 -13.37 -3.92
CA ARG A 149 0.77 -12.19 -4.67
C ARG A 149 -0.64 -12.31 -5.24
N VAL A 150 -1.43 -13.23 -4.74
CA VAL A 150 -2.85 -13.39 -5.08
C VAL A 150 -3.68 -12.92 -3.90
N ALA A 151 -4.68 -12.11 -4.16
CA ALA A 151 -5.61 -11.70 -3.11
C ALA A 151 -6.32 -12.92 -2.52
N VAL A 152 -6.53 -12.91 -1.20
CA VAL A 152 -7.42 -13.88 -0.56
C VAL A 152 -8.79 -13.87 -1.23
N SER A 153 -9.52 -14.98 -1.18
CA SER A 153 -10.75 -15.14 -1.95
C SER A 153 -11.90 -14.31 -1.41
N GLU A 154 -11.96 -14.15 -0.08
CA GLU A 154 -13.04 -13.45 0.60
C GLU A 154 -12.56 -12.81 1.93
N ALA A 155 -13.39 -11.94 2.50
CA ALA A 155 -13.08 -11.27 3.76
C ALA A 155 -12.83 -12.25 4.92
N ALA A 156 -13.53 -13.38 4.96
CA ALA A 156 -13.35 -14.41 6.00
C ALA A 156 -11.95 -15.02 5.96
N ASP A 157 -11.34 -15.21 4.79
CA ASP A 157 -9.97 -15.69 4.65
C ASP A 157 -8.96 -14.69 5.22
N ALA A 158 -9.16 -13.40 4.96
CA ALA A 158 -8.33 -12.34 5.52
C ALA A 158 -8.42 -12.28 7.04
N VAL A 159 -9.65 -12.37 7.59
CA VAL A 159 -9.88 -12.42 9.04
C VAL A 159 -9.17 -13.62 9.65
N ARG A 160 -9.33 -14.80 9.06
CA ARG A 160 -8.68 -16.03 9.53
C ARG A 160 -7.16 -15.92 9.50
N ALA A 161 -6.58 -15.34 8.46
CA ALA A 161 -5.14 -15.11 8.38
C ALA A 161 -4.65 -14.22 9.53
N LEU A 162 -5.38 -13.13 9.82
CA LEU A 162 -5.06 -12.23 10.94
C LEU A 162 -5.16 -12.94 12.30
N GLU A 163 -6.21 -13.72 12.53
CA GLU A 163 -6.42 -14.48 13.79
C GLU A 163 -5.37 -15.56 14.02
N LEU A 164 -4.86 -16.17 12.94
CA LEU A 164 -3.80 -17.18 12.99
C LEU A 164 -2.39 -16.58 13.08
N GLY A 165 -2.24 -15.26 12.96
CA GLY A 165 -0.94 -14.59 12.92
C GLY A 165 -0.19 -14.75 11.59
N GLY A 166 -0.88 -15.18 10.53
CA GLY A 166 -0.37 -15.34 9.18
C GLY A 166 -1.26 -16.24 8.33
N HIS A 167 -1.18 -16.06 7.01
CA HIS A 167 -1.94 -16.90 6.09
C HIS A 167 -1.35 -18.32 6.04
N PRO A 168 -2.16 -19.41 6.13
CA PRO A 168 -1.66 -20.80 6.21
C PRO A 168 -0.76 -21.23 5.04
N TRP A 169 -0.87 -20.60 3.88
CA TRP A 169 -0.05 -20.89 2.69
C TRP A 169 1.25 -20.10 2.64
N VAL A 170 1.45 -19.16 3.53
CA VAL A 170 2.70 -18.42 3.67
C VAL A 170 3.59 -19.21 4.62
N LYS A 171 4.69 -19.78 4.10
CA LYS A 171 5.71 -20.38 4.98
C LYS A 171 6.28 -19.26 5.85
N PRO A 172 6.31 -19.46 7.19
CA PRO A 172 7.02 -18.50 8.02
C PRO A 172 8.47 -18.41 7.54
N ASP A 173 8.96 -17.20 7.29
CA ASP A 173 10.37 -16.98 7.00
C ASP A 173 11.17 -17.59 8.15
N SER A 174 12.04 -18.56 7.85
CA SER A 174 12.88 -19.26 8.81
C SER A 174 13.99 -18.40 9.42
N THR A 175 13.94 -17.10 9.22
CA THR A 175 14.84 -16.08 9.76
C THR A 175 14.20 -15.37 10.94
N GLY A 176 14.28 -15.98 12.12
CA GLY A 176 14.32 -15.23 13.34
C GLY A 176 13.14 -15.36 14.29
N GLY A 177 13.38 -16.07 15.35
CA GLY A 177 12.71 -15.85 16.61
C GLY A 177 11.98 -17.07 17.16
N SER A 178 12.74 -18.02 17.64
CA SER A 178 12.33 -18.84 18.78
C SER A 178 11.87 -17.89 19.91
N GLY A 179 10.61 -17.56 19.93
CA GLY A 179 9.92 -16.96 21.07
C GLY A 179 9.44 -18.08 21.97
N SER A 180 10.26 -18.46 22.94
CA SER A 180 9.87 -19.33 24.05
C SER A 180 8.66 -18.75 24.78
N ARG A 181 7.85 -19.65 25.15
CA ARG A 181 6.62 -19.62 25.98
C ARG A 181 6.72 -18.73 27.23
#